data_627f170ba63feab910250eaa66c42d53
#
_entry.id   627f170ba63feab910250eaa66c42d53
#
_cell.length_a   1.000
_cell.length_b   1.000
_cell.length_c   1.000
_cell.angle_alpha   90.00
_cell.angle_beta   90.00
_cell.angle_gamma   90.00
#
_symmetry.space_group_name_H-M   'P 1'
#
loop_
_entity.id
_entity.type
_entity.pdbx_description
1 polymer ?
#
loop_
_entity_poly.entity_id
_entity_poly.type
_entity_poly.pdbx_seq_one_letter_code
_entity_poly.pdbx_strand_id
1 'polypeptide(L)'
;MLISVQIFGQESDKIDFTKEIQKFDISDLLTLERFNIENDTVVVPRQHPLGFIGENFQRFHIRLISVIRNPNNPLEYFVFGKTKVKENICVFQGKLTVEKSMLFKESEIPELKQGLVNGSYEFYEDPDQNGTGVFKGKFHTFFYISEKGELKYDALMWGADGFENNQFEGNWTSYKTGASKKCNWGDYRIPDSNDLDCGAGEFGPDSKYEKYGWENYRLAWVYSSSRPGVDEARKKENEKWWIDKE
;
A
#
# COMPACT_ATOMS: atom_id res chain seq x y z
N MET A 1 -12.44 19.01 -17.95
CA MET A 1 -10.98 19.10 -17.76
C MET A 1 -10.76 19.29 -16.27
N LEU A 2 -10.76 18.18 -15.53
CA LEU A 2 -10.54 18.14 -14.08
C LEU A 2 -9.06 17.86 -13.87
N ILE A 3 -8.40 18.82 -13.28
CA ILE A 3 -6.99 18.74 -12.92
C ILE A 3 -6.89 17.84 -11.69
N SER A 4 -6.32 16.65 -11.86
CA SER A 4 -5.85 15.86 -10.73
C SER A 4 -4.77 16.66 -10.03
N VAL A 5 -5.07 17.21 -8.88
CA VAL A 5 -4.09 17.87 -8.03
C VAL A 5 -3.25 16.75 -7.40
N GLN A 6 -2.18 16.36 -8.10
CA GLN A 6 -1.07 15.69 -7.43
C GLN A 6 -0.45 16.75 -6.50
N ILE A 7 -0.77 16.66 -5.21
CA ILE A 7 -0.12 17.45 -4.16
C ILE A 7 1.28 16.87 -3.89
N PHE A 8 2.11 16.84 -4.91
CA PHE A 8 3.56 16.83 -4.74
C PHE A 8 4.01 18.28 -4.75
N GLY A 9 3.78 19.01 -3.64
CA GLY A 9 4.33 20.35 -3.44
C GLY A 9 5.82 20.34 -3.76
N GLN A 10 6.33 21.43 -4.34
CA GLN A 10 7.75 21.58 -4.63
C GLN A 10 8.58 21.31 -3.37
N GLU A 11 9.83 20.87 -3.49
CA GLU A 11 10.73 20.63 -2.32
C GLU A 11 10.81 21.81 -1.35
N SER A 12 10.57 23.03 -1.85
CA SER A 12 10.49 24.29 -1.06
C SER A 12 9.36 24.29 -0.01
N ASP A 13 8.34 23.44 -0.15
CA ASP A 13 7.15 23.43 0.71
C ASP A 13 7.18 22.32 1.76
N LYS A 14 8.34 21.69 1.94
CA LYS A 14 8.55 20.60 2.90
C LYS A 14 9.66 20.91 3.88
N ILE A 15 9.51 20.41 5.11
CA ILE A 15 10.48 20.56 6.21
C ILE A 15 11.07 19.19 6.49
N ASP A 16 12.39 19.06 6.55
CA ASP A 16 13.06 17.80 6.93
C ASP A 16 12.64 17.38 8.34
N PHE A 17 12.13 16.16 8.45
CA PHE A 17 11.66 15.54 9.69
C PHE A 17 12.38 14.22 9.97
N THR A 18 13.43 13.91 9.24
CA THR A 18 14.13 12.61 9.29
C THR A 18 14.72 12.32 10.67
N LYS A 19 15.16 13.32 11.41
CA LYS A 19 15.66 13.16 12.77
C LYS A 19 14.54 12.92 13.76
N GLU A 20 13.45 13.63 13.61
CA GLU A 20 12.30 13.59 14.53
C GLU A 20 11.48 12.33 14.38
N ILE A 21 11.32 11.80 13.14
CA ILE A 21 10.56 10.57 12.88
C ILE A 21 11.13 9.37 13.65
N GLN A 22 12.41 9.39 14.00
CA GLN A 22 13.05 8.36 14.81
C GLN A 22 12.45 8.20 16.22
N LYS A 23 11.69 9.17 16.70
CA LYS A 23 10.99 9.10 18.00
C LYS A 23 9.68 8.32 17.90
N PHE A 24 9.18 8.10 16.69
CA PHE A 24 7.93 7.42 16.43
C PHE A 24 8.17 6.00 15.91
N ASP A 25 7.22 5.13 16.16
CA ASP A 25 7.13 3.82 15.51
C ASP A 25 6.15 3.91 14.35
N ILE A 26 6.62 3.64 13.13
CA ILE A 26 5.77 3.68 11.92
C ILE A 26 5.13 2.32 11.60
N SER A 27 5.31 1.29 12.42
CA SER A 27 4.78 -0.06 12.16
C SER A 27 3.28 -0.04 11.93
N ASP A 28 2.55 0.73 12.72
CA ASP A 28 1.09 0.83 12.62
C ASP A 28 0.63 1.47 11.30
N LEU A 29 1.40 2.43 10.74
CA LEU A 29 1.05 3.01 9.43
C LEU A 29 0.95 1.96 8.33
N LEU A 30 1.73 0.87 8.45
CA LEU A 30 1.86 -0.18 7.44
C LEU A 30 0.95 -1.38 7.71
N THR A 31 0.60 -1.65 8.97
CA THR A 31 -0.09 -2.88 9.38
C THR A 31 -1.52 -2.71 9.88
N LEU A 32 -1.96 -1.47 10.18
CA LEU A 32 -3.31 -1.23 10.69
C LEU A 32 -4.39 -1.89 9.81
N GLU A 33 -5.42 -2.39 10.45
CA GLU A 33 -6.61 -2.95 9.78
C GLU A 33 -7.76 -1.93 9.71
N ARG A 34 -7.69 -0.86 10.49
CA ARG A 34 -8.72 0.19 10.58
C ARG A 34 -8.05 1.52 10.87
N PHE A 35 -8.64 2.59 10.39
CA PHE A 35 -8.24 3.96 10.70
C PHE A 35 -9.46 4.81 11.06
N ASN A 36 -9.22 5.93 11.67
CA ASN A 36 -10.27 6.86 12.05
C ASN A 36 -10.34 8.01 11.03
N ILE A 37 -11.56 8.47 10.79
CA ILE A 37 -11.89 9.68 10.01
C ILE A 37 -12.80 10.60 10.84
N GLU A 38 -13.11 11.79 10.32
CA GLU A 38 -14.04 12.74 10.95
C GLU A 38 -13.69 13.03 12.42
N ASN A 39 -12.50 13.60 12.65
CA ASN A 39 -12.00 13.93 13.98
C ASN A 39 -11.98 12.72 14.95
N ASP A 40 -11.55 11.57 14.44
CA ASP A 40 -11.45 10.32 15.19
C ASP A 40 -12.81 9.72 15.64
N THR A 41 -13.92 10.13 15.08
CA THR A 41 -15.25 9.64 15.50
C THR A 41 -15.76 8.44 14.70
N VAL A 42 -15.30 8.28 13.45
CA VAL A 42 -15.73 7.18 12.57
C VAL A 42 -14.56 6.26 12.28
N VAL A 43 -14.75 4.96 12.52
CA VAL A 43 -13.75 3.92 12.29
C VAL A 43 -14.03 3.22 10.95
N VAL A 44 -13.09 3.29 10.03
CA VAL A 44 -13.20 2.69 8.70
C VAL A 44 -12.25 1.49 8.58
N PRO A 45 -12.69 0.33 8.05
CA PRO A 45 -11.80 -0.77 7.74
C PRO A 45 -10.89 -0.37 6.57
N ARG A 46 -9.56 -0.59 6.72
CA ARG A 46 -8.63 -0.41 5.62
C ARG A 46 -8.80 -1.54 4.62
N GLN A 47 -8.94 -1.21 3.36
CA GLN A 47 -8.97 -2.18 2.27
C GLN A 47 -7.64 -2.94 2.15
N HIS A 48 -7.68 -4.14 1.56
CA HIS A 48 -6.45 -4.85 1.24
C HIS A 48 -5.66 -4.08 0.18
N PRO A 49 -4.32 -4.03 0.30
CA PRO A 49 -3.51 -3.37 -0.71
C PRO A 49 -3.79 -3.92 -2.12
N LEU A 50 -3.84 -3.02 -3.07
CA LEU A 50 -3.96 -3.34 -4.49
C LEU A 50 -2.57 -3.50 -5.08
N GLY A 51 -2.37 -4.48 -5.98
CA GLY A 51 -1.05 -4.67 -6.56
C GLY A 51 -1.05 -5.43 -7.87
N PHE A 52 0.01 -5.24 -8.64
CA PHE A 52 0.28 -5.99 -9.86
C PHE A 52 1.73 -6.47 -9.93
N ILE A 53 1.96 -7.51 -10.74
CA ILE A 53 3.28 -8.02 -11.08
C ILE A 53 3.39 -8.29 -12.59
N GLY A 54 4.48 -7.82 -13.20
CA GLY A 54 4.82 -8.01 -14.61
C GLY A 54 4.05 -7.10 -15.57
N GLU A 55 4.45 -7.13 -16.83
CA GLU A 55 3.97 -6.26 -17.90
C GLU A 55 2.47 -6.44 -18.23
N ASN A 56 1.92 -7.61 -17.94
CA ASN A 56 0.50 -7.91 -18.14
C ASN A 56 -0.38 -7.46 -16.99
N PHE A 57 0.17 -6.75 -15.98
CA PHE A 57 -0.54 -6.34 -14.79
C PHE A 57 -1.27 -7.50 -14.09
N GLN A 58 -0.61 -8.68 -14.00
CA GLN A 58 -1.16 -9.82 -13.25
C GLN A 58 -1.45 -9.39 -11.82
N ARG A 59 -2.67 -9.65 -11.35
CA ARG A 59 -3.07 -9.34 -9.96
C ARG A 59 -2.08 -9.94 -8.97
N PHE A 60 -1.62 -9.11 -8.08
CA PHE A 60 -0.68 -9.41 -7.01
C PHE A 60 -1.32 -9.00 -5.68
N HIS A 61 -1.27 -9.88 -4.70
CA HIS A 61 -1.70 -9.58 -3.35
C HIS A 61 -0.51 -9.66 -2.41
N ILE A 62 -0.46 -8.76 -1.46
CA ILE A 62 0.55 -8.72 -0.41
C ILE A 62 -0.09 -8.38 0.93
N ARG A 63 0.40 -9.01 1.99
CA ARG A 63 0.04 -8.67 3.37
C ARG A 63 1.29 -8.58 4.21
N LEU A 64 1.57 -7.42 4.77
CA LEU A 64 2.52 -7.25 5.85
C LEU A 64 1.83 -7.70 7.13
N ILE A 65 2.22 -8.85 7.67
CA ILE A 65 1.59 -9.47 8.85
C ILE A 65 2.20 -8.89 10.12
N SER A 66 3.52 -8.67 10.09
CA SER A 66 4.26 -8.08 11.21
C SER A 66 5.31 -7.12 10.68
N VAL A 67 5.36 -5.94 11.28
CA VAL A 67 6.40 -4.94 11.07
C VAL A 67 6.91 -4.56 12.46
N ILE A 68 8.19 -4.79 12.70
CA ILE A 68 8.81 -4.59 14.03
C ILE A 68 10.01 -3.68 13.88
N ARG A 69 10.00 -2.58 14.62
CA ARG A 69 11.10 -1.63 14.63
C ARG A 69 12.39 -2.30 15.14
N ASN A 70 13.50 -2.09 14.46
CA ASN A 70 14.80 -2.56 14.90
C ASN A 70 15.26 -1.77 16.16
N PRO A 71 15.49 -2.42 17.31
CA PRO A 71 15.88 -1.73 18.53
C PRO A 71 17.26 -1.04 18.44
N ASN A 72 18.11 -1.47 17.51
CA ASN A 72 19.44 -0.92 17.30
C ASN A 72 19.51 0.15 16.22
N ASN A 73 18.48 0.25 15.38
CA ASN A 73 18.37 1.26 14.31
C ASN A 73 16.90 1.70 14.15
N PRO A 74 16.52 2.86 14.68
CA PRO A 74 15.13 3.32 14.67
C PRO A 74 14.57 3.64 13.27
N LEU A 75 15.41 3.66 12.25
CA LEU A 75 15.00 3.86 10.85
C LEU A 75 14.87 2.54 10.08
N GLU A 76 15.12 1.39 10.71
CA GLU A 76 14.98 0.08 10.10
C GLU A 76 13.87 -0.73 10.77
N TYR A 77 13.11 -1.48 9.98
CA TYR A 77 11.99 -2.31 10.43
C TYR A 77 12.12 -3.71 9.84
N PHE A 78 12.02 -4.74 10.67
CA PHE A 78 11.89 -6.13 10.24
C PHE A 78 10.47 -6.41 9.82
N VAL A 79 10.31 -7.11 8.72
CA VAL A 79 9.01 -7.39 8.13
C VAL A 79 8.84 -8.88 7.94
N PHE A 80 7.66 -9.39 8.28
CA PHE A 80 7.17 -10.69 7.91
C PHE A 80 5.81 -10.56 7.24
N GLY A 81 5.58 -11.34 6.17
CA GLY A 81 4.34 -11.28 5.43
C GLY A 81 4.12 -12.44 4.48
N LYS A 82 3.04 -12.33 3.72
CA LYS A 82 2.70 -13.29 2.65
C LYS A 82 2.38 -12.54 1.36
N THR A 83 2.70 -13.17 0.24
CA THR A 83 2.30 -12.76 -1.11
C THR A 83 1.38 -13.80 -1.72
N LYS A 84 0.52 -13.39 -2.67
CA LYS A 84 -0.31 -14.29 -3.46
C LYS A 84 -0.38 -13.84 -4.90
N VAL A 85 -0.03 -14.73 -5.82
CA VAL A 85 -0.24 -14.58 -7.27
C VAL A 85 -1.03 -15.78 -7.76
N LYS A 86 -2.25 -15.55 -8.26
CA LYS A 86 -3.21 -16.61 -8.54
C LYS A 86 -3.42 -17.45 -7.27
N GLU A 87 -3.16 -18.76 -7.33
CA GLU A 87 -3.29 -19.68 -6.19
C GLU A 87 -1.97 -19.91 -5.43
N ASN A 88 -0.86 -19.34 -5.93
CA ASN A 88 0.44 -19.50 -5.27
C ASN A 88 0.59 -18.49 -4.14
N ILE A 89 0.72 -18.98 -2.91
CA ILE A 89 0.95 -18.18 -1.70
C ILE A 89 2.36 -18.47 -1.23
N CYS A 90 3.16 -17.41 -1.06
CA CYS A 90 4.52 -17.49 -0.54
C CYS A 90 4.65 -16.67 0.74
N VAL A 91 5.41 -17.17 1.70
CA VAL A 91 5.83 -16.38 2.86
C VAL A 91 7.07 -15.57 2.49
N PHE A 92 7.21 -14.42 3.09
CA PHE A 92 8.44 -13.61 2.95
C PHE A 92 8.83 -12.98 4.29
N GLN A 93 10.11 -12.66 4.38
CA GLN A 93 10.66 -11.84 5.44
C GLN A 93 11.65 -10.84 4.84
N GLY A 94 11.93 -9.77 5.56
CA GLY A 94 12.86 -8.77 5.07
C GLY A 94 12.88 -7.52 5.91
N LYS A 95 13.15 -6.40 5.28
CA LYS A 95 13.24 -5.14 5.96
C LYS A 95 12.75 -3.96 5.14
N LEU A 96 12.32 -2.94 5.87
CA LEU A 96 12.11 -1.57 5.41
C LEU A 96 13.17 -0.68 6.03
N THR A 97 13.67 0.27 5.27
CA THR A 97 14.61 1.29 5.75
C THR A 97 14.06 2.66 5.42
N VAL A 98 13.81 3.48 6.43
CA VAL A 98 13.43 4.89 6.26
C VAL A 98 14.66 5.66 5.83
N GLU A 99 14.59 6.33 4.69
CA GLU A 99 15.68 7.14 4.13
C GLU A 99 15.47 8.62 4.40
N LYS A 100 14.21 9.07 4.32
CA LYS A 100 13.84 10.47 4.50
C LYS A 100 12.42 10.59 5.04
N SER A 101 12.21 11.55 5.93
CA SER A 101 10.87 11.97 6.34
C SER A 101 10.74 13.48 6.23
N MET A 102 9.57 13.95 5.85
CA MET A 102 9.29 15.37 5.65
C MET A 102 7.92 15.71 6.23
N LEU A 103 7.80 16.92 6.79
CA LEU A 103 6.51 17.56 7.08
C LEU A 103 6.15 18.53 5.97
N PHE A 104 4.88 18.61 5.63
CA PHE A 104 4.36 19.68 4.77
C PHE A 104 4.26 20.96 5.56
N LYS A 105 4.54 22.10 4.93
CA LYS A 105 4.39 23.43 5.57
C LYS A 105 2.93 23.77 5.86
N GLU A 106 2.04 23.30 5.00
CA GLU A 106 0.60 23.45 5.12
C GLU A 106 -0.02 22.06 5.26
N SER A 107 -1.03 21.94 6.10
CA SER A 107 -1.83 20.73 6.31
C SER A 107 -3.25 20.98 5.86
N GLU A 108 -3.95 19.95 5.40
CA GLU A 108 -5.38 20.00 5.08
C GLU A 108 -6.22 20.42 6.30
N ILE A 109 -5.75 20.09 7.50
CA ILE A 109 -6.31 20.53 8.77
C ILE A 109 -5.23 21.34 9.49
N PRO A 110 -5.38 22.66 9.67
CA PRO A 110 -4.33 23.54 10.19
C PRO A 110 -3.77 23.16 11.57
N GLU A 111 -4.57 22.49 12.40
CA GLU A 111 -4.21 22.04 13.75
C GLU A 111 -3.31 20.79 13.74
N LEU A 112 -3.24 20.07 12.61
CA LEU A 112 -2.48 18.85 12.46
C LEU A 112 -1.19 19.09 11.66
N LYS A 113 -0.23 18.20 11.81
CA LYS A 113 1.00 18.18 11.01
C LYS A 113 0.98 16.98 10.11
N GLN A 114 0.82 17.20 8.80
CA GLN A 114 0.91 16.13 7.81
C GLN A 114 2.33 15.97 7.32
N GLY A 115 2.68 14.75 6.92
CA GLY A 115 4.01 14.46 6.42
C GLY A 115 4.09 13.16 5.64
N LEU A 116 5.30 12.87 5.22
CA LEU A 116 5.65 11.76 4.34
C LEU A 116 6.91 11.08 4.84
N VAL A 117 6.89 9.76 4.87
CA VAL A 117 8.09 8.92 5.01
C VAL A 117 8.40 8.30 3.65
N ASN A 118 9.65 8.41 3.21
CA ASN A 118 10.19 7.70 2.07
C ASN A 118 11.27 6.71 2.53
N GLY A 119 11.37 5.59 1.85
CA GLY A 119 12.39 4.60 2.14
C GLY A 119 12.52 3.54 1.08
N SER A 120 13.34 2.56 1.39
CA SER A 120 13.56 1.37 0.57
C SER A 120 13.10 0.11 1.29
N TYR A 121 12.83 -0.92 0.51
CA TYR A 121 12.46 -2.23 1.04
C TYR A 121 13.19 -3.35 0.31
N GLU A 122 13.41 -4.45 1.04
CA GLU A 122 13.97 -5.68 0.52
C GLU A 122 13.30 -6.85 1.23
N PHE A 123 12.49 -7.64 0.48
CA PHE A 123 11.74 -8.77 0.99
C PHE A 123 12.16 -10.04 0.26
N TYR A 124 12.46 -11.08 1.01
CA TYR A 124 12.91 -12.38 0.53
C TYR A 124 11.81 -13.41 0.78
N GLU A 125 11.29 -13.99 -0.30
CA GLU A 125 10.39 -15.14 -0.20
C GLU A 125 11.17 -16.39 0.20
N ASP A 126 10.47 -17.36 0.79
CA ASP A 126 11.07 -18.63 1.19
C ASP A 126 11.58 -19.40 -0.03
N PRO A 127 12.88 -19.66 -0.15
CA PRO A 127 13.45 -20.34 -1.31
C PRO A 127 13.00 -21.80 -1.48
N ASP A 128 12.46 -22.43 -0.42
CA ASP A 128 11.94 -23.79 -0.47
C ASP A 128 10.52 -23.85 -1.07
N GLN A 129 9.87 -22.72 -1.26
CA GLN A 129 8.58 -22.63 -1.94
C GLN A 129 8.74 -22.45 -3.46
N ASN A 130 7.68 -22.80 -4.22
CA ASN A 130 7.71 -22.66 -5.67
C ASN A 130 7.42 -21.22 -6.12
N GLY A 131 8.12 -20.76 -7.17
CA GLY A 131 7.85 -19.50 -7.81
C GLY A 131 8.27 -18.29 -6.97
N THR A 132 9.32 -18.45 -6.18
CA THR A 132 9.81 -17.47 -5.21
C THR A 132 10.96 -16.63 -5.75
N GLY A 133 11.16 -15.48 -5.10
CA GLY A 133 12.16 -14.49 -5.47
C GLY A 133 12.37 -13.44 -4.39
N VAL A 134 12.99 -12.35 -4.79
CA VAL A 134 13.23 -11.20 -3.94
C VAL A 134 12.52 -9.96 -4.49
N PHE A 135 11.84 -9.25 -3.61
CA PHE A 135 11.28 -7.93 -3.91
C PHE A 135 12.24 -6.85 -3.43
N LYS A 136 12.55 -5.87 -4.27
CA LYS A 136 13.34 -4.69 -3.92
C LYS A 136 12.77 -3.46 -4.56
N GLY A 137 12.75 -2.37 -3.80
CA GLY A 137 12.23 -1.12 -4.33
C GLY A 137 12.18 0.00 -3.30
N LYS A 138 11.32 0.96 -3.56
CA LYS A 138 11.08 2.13 -2.72
C LYS A 138 9.65 2.12 -2.25
N PHE A 139 9.42 2.77 -1.12
CA PHE A 139 8.09 3.01 -0.61
C PHE A 139 7.94 4.44 -0.11
N HIS A 140 6.70 4.90 -0.08
CA HIS A 140 6.34 6.03 0.72
C HIS A 140 5.02 5.79 1.47
N THR A 141 4.87 6.46 2.61
CA THR A 141 3.65 6.45 3.42
C THR A 141 3.39 7.84 3.96
N PHE A 142 2.14 8.28 3.85
CA PHE A 142 1.68 9.53 4.42
C PHE A 142 1.22 9.32 5.85
N PHE A 143 1.53 10.30 6.69
CA PHE A 143 1.12 10.32 8.09
C PHE A 143 0.66 11.71 8.51
N TYR A 144 -0.08 11.76 9.60
CA TYR A 144 -0.26 13.01 10.33
C TYR A 144 0.11 12.82 11.80
N ILE A 145 0.44 13.94 12.46
CA ILE A 145 0.65 13.98 13.90
C ILE A 145 -0.57 14.66 14.51
N SER A 146 -1.27 13.93 15.40
CA SER A 146 -2.44 14.43 16.10
C SER A 146 -2.08 15.54 17.09
N GLU A 147 -3.07 16.27 17.60
CA GLU A 147 -2.90 17.25 18.66
C GLU A 147 -2.26 16.68 19.95
N LYS A 148 -2.44 15.37 20.19
CA LYS A 148 -1.82 14.63 21.29
C LYS A 148 -0.38 14.23 21.02
N GLY A 149 0.16 14.53 19.83
CA GLY A 149 1.51 14.16 19.42
C GLY A 149 1.66 12.70 18.96
N GLU A 150 0.56 12.01 18.62
CA GLU A 150 0.57 10.64 18.13
C GLU A 150 0.74 10.62 16.61
N LEU A 151 1.60 9.75 16.10
CA LEU A 151 1.76 9.52 14.66
C LEU A 151 0.63 8.59 14.19
N LYS A 152 -0.10 9.03 13.17
CA LYS A 152 -1.25 8.29 12.64
C LYS A 152 -1.18 8.17 11.12
N TYR A 153 -1.76 7.10 10.59
CA TYR A 153 -1.98 6.89 9.16
C TYR A 153 -2.82 8.03 8.60
N ASP A 154 -2.32 8.69 7.55
CA ASP A 154 -3.04 9.80 6.95
C ASP A 154 -4.23 9.31 6.14
N ALA A 155 -5.41 9.53 6.70
CA ALA A 155 -6.71 9.29 6.08
C ALA A 155 -7.57 10.56 6.10
N LEU A 156 -6.97 11.74 6.30
CA LEU A 156 -7.71 13.01 6.43
C LEU A 156 -8.55 13.31 5.18
N MET A 157 -8.02 12.93 4.02
CA MET A 157 -8.69 13.10 2.73
C MET A 157 -9.21 11.78 2.14
N TRP A 158 -9.53 10.78 2.99
CA TRP A 158 -9.94 9.44 2.55
C TRP A 158 -11.13 9.42 1.58
N GLY A 159 -12.04 10.37 1.64
CA GLY A 159 -13.18 10.47 0.73
C GLY A 159 -12.89 11.26 -0.56
N ALA A 160 -11.68 11.77 -0.77
CA ALA A 160 -11.33 12.54 -1.95
C ALA A 160 -10.98 11.64 -3.14
N ASP A 161 -11.28 12.11 -4.34
CA ASP A 161 -10.88 11.47 -5.59
C ASP A 161 -9.35 11.31 -5.62
N GLY A 162 -8.88 10.12 -5.98
CA GLY A 162 -7.46 9.83 -6.10
C GLY A 162 -6.73 9.60 -4.76
N PHE A 163 -7.46 9.41 -3.65
CA PHE A 163 -6.84 9.07 -2.38
C PHE A 163 -5.96 7.82 -2.50
N GLU A 164 -4.76 7.92 -1.94
CA GLU A 164 -3.77 6.84 -1.89
C GLU A 164 -2.90 6.93 -0.63
N ASN A 165 -2.35 5.81 -0.20
CA ASN A 165 -1.32 5.75 0.83
C ASN A 165 -0.51 4.45 0.72
N ASN A 166 0.58 4.32 1.48
CA ASN A 166 1.43 3.12 1.50
C ASN A 166 1.80 2.63 0.10
N GLN A 167 2.37 3.50 -0.71
CA GLN A 167 2.75 3.19 -2.08
C GLN A 167 4.13 2.53 -2.15
N PHE A 168 4.21 1.41 -2.89
CA PHE A 168 5.42 0.61 -3.05
C PHE A 168 5.72 0.39 -4.54
N GLU A 169 6.92 0.76 -4.95
CA GLU A 169 7.39 0.65 -6.33
C GLU A 169 8.67 -0.18 -6.37
N GLY A 170 8.72 -1.17 -7.25
CA GLY A 170 9.94 -1.97 -7.36
C GLY A 170 9.84 -3.14 -8.33
N ASN A 171 10.69 -4.11 -8.07
CA ASN A 171 10.80 -5.31 -8.88
C ASN A 171 10.83 -6.55 -8.01
N TRP A 172 10.25 -7.62 -8.52
CA TRP A 172 10.42 -8.98 -8.05
C TRP A 172 11.39 -9.71 -8.99
N THR A 173 12.40 -10.36 -8.43
CA THR A 173 13.41 -11.12 -9.19
C THR A 173 13.40 -12.57 -8.74
N SER A 174 13.15 -13.49 -9.67
CA SER A 174 13.07 -14.93 -9.43
C SER A 174 14.41 -15.51 -8.98
N TYR A 175 14.43 -16.29 -7.90
CA TYR A 175 15.62 -17.05 -7.48
C TYR A 175 16.04 -18.07 -8.53
N LYS A 176 15.09 -18.74 -9.16
CA LYS A 176 15.35 -19.84 -10.09
C LYS A 176 15.91 -19.37 -11.43
N THR A 177 15.42 -18.25 -11.95
CA THR A 177 15.69 -17.83 -13.33
C THR A 177 16.47 -16.51 -13.43
N GLY A 178 16.53 -15.73 -12.36
CA GLY A 178 17.06 -14.37 -12.38
C GLY A 178 16.19 -13.36 -13.15
N ALA A 179 15.05 -13.81 -13.69
CA ALA A 179 14.15 -12.91 -14.41
C ALA A 179 13.51 -11.91 -13.45
N SER A 180 13.52 -10.64 -13.83
CA SER A 180 12.95 -9.55 -13.05
C SER A 180 11.64 -9.07 -13.67
N LYS A 181 10.68 -8.72 -12.80
CA LYS A 181 9.37 -8.20 -13.18
C LYS A 181 9.04 -6.99 -12.33
N LYS A 182 8.50 -5.93 -12.93
CA LYS A 182 7.92 -4.82 -12.19
C LYS A 182 6.83 -5.35 -11.25
N CYS A 183 6.84 -4.90 -9.99
CA CYS A 183 5.86 -5.29 -9.00
C CYS A 183 5.59 -4.11 -8.09
N ASN A 184 4.40 -3.52 -8.24
CA ASN A 184 3.97 -2.35 -7.50
C ASN A 184 2.67 -2.63 -6.75
N TRP A 185 2.52 -2.01 -5.58
CA TRP A 185 1.29 -2.11 -4.79
C TRP A 185 1.10 -0.89 -3.90
N GLY A 186 -0.12 -0.66 -3.47
CA GLY A 186 -0.44 0.41 -2.54
C GLY A 186 -1.86 0.33 -2.01
N ASP A 187 -2.16 1.21 -1.08
CA ASP A 187 -3.51 1.39 -0.56
C ASP A 187 -4.30 2.26 -1.52
N TYR A 188 -5.50 1.83 -1.90
CA TYR A 188 -6.50 2.51 -2.72
C TYR A 188 -6.07 2.78 -4.18
N ARG A 189 -4.80 3.03 -4.45
CA ARG A 189 -4.21 3.16 -5.77
C ARG A 189 -2.93 2.33 -5.87
N ILE A 190 -2.46 2.12 -7.10
CA ILE A 190 -1.21 1.42 -7.37
C ILE A 190 -0.30 2.38 -8.13
N PRO A 191 0.92 2.64 -7.65
CA PRO A 191 1.83 3.54 -8.36
C PRO A 191 2.20 2.94 -9.72
N ASP A 192 2.38 3.80 -10.72
CA ASP A 192 2.72 3.42 -12.10
C ASP A 192 1.78 2.35 -12.71
N SER A 193 0.49 2.37 -12.36
CA SER A 193 -0.51 1.45 -12.90
C SER A 193 -0.84 1.70 -14.37
N ASN A 194 -0.44 2.86 -14.93
CA ASN A 194 -0.66 3.24 -16.31
C ASN A 194 -2.13 3.00 -16.74
N ASP A 195 -2.32 2.28 -17.86
CA ASP A 195 -3.63 1.96 -18.42
C ASP A 195 -4.37 0.80 -17.71
N LEU A 196 -3.78 0.22 -16.66
CA LEU A 196 -4.50 -0.68 -15.75
C LEU A 196 -5.59 0.08 -15.02
N ASP A 197 -5.27 1.27 -14.47
CA ASP A 197 -6.23 2.10 -13.75
C ASP A 197 -6.89 3.12 -14.67
N CYS A 198 -8.15 2.92 -14.98
CA CYS A 198 -8.98 3.86 -15.74
C CYS A 198 -10.08 4.50 -14.89
N GLY A 199 -10.05 4.32 -13.57
CA GLY A 199 -11.00 4.91 -12.65
C GLY A 199 -10.75 6.41 -12.45
N ALA A 200 -11.81 7.21 -12.43
CA ALA A 200 -11.73 8.66 -12.26
C ALA A 200 -11.47 9.06 -10.80
N GLY A 201 -12.31 8.63 -9.88
CA GLY A 201 -12.20 8.92 -8.44
C GLY A 201 -11.45 7.80 -7.69
N GLU A 202 -11.87 6.58 -7.89
CA GLU A 202 -11.32 5.39 -7.23
C GLU A 202 -10.59 4.49 -8.24
N PHE A 203 -9.77 3.56 -7.74
CA PHE A 203 -9.09 2.58 -8.59
C PHE A 203 -10.12 1.74 -9.37
N GLY A 204 -9.95 1.69 -10.68
CA GLY A 204 -10.84 0.96 -11.56
C GLY A 204 -10.06 0.25 -12.68
N PRO A 205 -9.68 -1.04 -12.51
CA PRO A 205 -8.91 -1.73 -13.53
C PRO A 205 -9.69 -1.86 -14.84
N ASP A 206 -9.02 -1.63 -15.99
CA ASP A 206 -9.60 -1.78 -17.33
C ASP A 206 -10.05 -3.24 -17.56
N SER A 207 -11.14 -3.43 -18.30
CA SER A 207 -11.74 -4.74 -18.61
C SER A 207 -10.79 -5.70 -19.32
N LYS A 208 -9.86 -5.20 -20.12
CA LYS A 208 -8.85 -6.02 -20.81
C LYS A 208 -7.93 -6.80 -19.87
N TYR A 209 -7.86 -6.36 -18.58
CA TYR A 209 -7.05 -7.01 -17.55
C TYR A 209 -7.83 -8.01 -16.68
N GLU A 210 -9.15 -8.19 -16.86
CA GLU A 210 -9.94 -9.15 -16.08
C GLU A 210 -9.29 -10.55 -16.07
N LYS A 211 -8.87 -11.06 -17.22
CA LYS A 211 -8.19 -12.36 -17.36
C LYS A 211 -6.88 -12.52 -16.57
N TYR A 212 -6.34 -11.42 -16.07
CA TYR A 212 -5.15 -11.40 -15.22
C TYR A 212 -5.48 -11.28 -13.72
N GLY A 213 -6.71 -11.68 -13.33
CA GLY A 213 -7.13 -11.75 -11.92
C GLY A 213 -7.88 -10.52 -11.43
N TRP A 214 -8.25 -9.59 -12.30
CA TRP A 214 -8.99 -8.38 -11.95
C TRP A 214 -10.51 -8.52 -12.11
N GLU A 215 -11.01 -9.63 -12.66
CA GLU A 215 -12.44 -9.87 -12.90
C GLU A 215 -13.27 -9.70 -11.61
N ASN A 216 -12.81 -10.34 -10.53
CA ASN A 216 -13.52 -10.32 -9.26
C ASN A 216 -13.55 -8.91 -8.64
N TYR A 217 -12.43 -8.18 -8.71
CA TYR A 217 -12.36 -6.79 -8.23
C TYR A 217 -13.33 -5.88 -9.01
N ARG A 218 -13.34 -6.01 -10.35
CA ARG A 218 -14.27 -5.24 -11.20
C ARG A 218 -15.73 -5.55 -10.88
N LEU A 219 -16.06 -6.82 -10.67
CA LEU A 219 -17.41 -7.23 -10.27
C LEU A 219 -17.80 -6.64 -8.92
N ALA A 220 -16.88 -6.61 -7.96
CA ALA A 220 -17.12 -6.11 -6.61
C ALA A 220 -17.32 -4.60 -6.55
N TRP A 221 -16.52 -3.82 -7.32
CA TRP A 221 -16.37 -2.38 -7.07
C TRP A 221 -16.58 -1.49 -8.30
N VAL A 222 -16.38 -1.98 -9.53
CA VAL A 222 -16.48 -1.15 -10.75
C VAL A 222 -17.86 -1.25 -11.39
N TYR A 223 -18.47 -2.42 -11.37
CA TYR A 223 -19.79 -2.63 -11.94
C TYR A 223 -20.90 -2.19 -10.97
N SER A 224 -22.11 -2.03 -11.54
CA SER A 224 -23.30 -1.69 -10.74
C SER A 224 -23.50 -2.70 -9.59
N SER A 225 -23.82 -2.20 -8.40
CA SER A 225 -24.11 -3.00 -7.22
C SER A 225 -25.32 -3.94 -7.37
N SER A 226 -26.19 -3.69 -8.36
CA SER A 226 -27.33 -4.56 -8.68
C SER A 226 -26.98 -5.76 -9.56
N ARG A 227 -25.73 -5.86 -10.01
CA ARG A 227 -25.31 -6.97 -10.88
C ARG A 227 -25.21 -8.27 -10.08
N PRO A 228 -25.69 -9.41 -10.63
CA PRO A 228 -25.56 -10.71 -9.97
C PRO A 228 -24.12 -11.06 -9.61
N GLY A 229 -23.88 -11.60 -8.42
CA GLY A 229 -22.56 -12.03 -7.96
C GLY A 229 -21.71 -10.95 -7.28
N VAL A 230 -22.18 -9.71 -7.17
CA VAL A 230 -21.43 -8.60 -6.53
C VAL A 230 -21.12 -8.90 -5.07
N ASP A 231 -22.05 -9.46 -4.31
CA ASP A 231 -21.84 -9.74 -2.88
C ASP A 231 -20.79 -10.85 -2.67
N GLU A 232 -20.81 -11.89 -3.50
CA GLU A 232 -19.79 -12.95 -3.51
C GLU A 232 -18.43 -12.40 -3.90
N ALA A 233 -18.39 -11.50 -4.88
CA ALA A 233 -17.16 -10.86 -5.32
C ALA A 233 -16.57 -10.00 -4.21
N ARG A 234 -17.39 -9.19 -3.53
CA ARG A 234 -16.97 -8.39 -2.37
C ARG A 234 -16.46 -9.26 -1.22
N LYS A 235 -17.13 -10.38 -0.96
CA LYS A 235 -16.69 -11.34 0.05
C LYS A 235 -15.31 -11.93 -0.27
N LYS A 236 -15.05 -12.28 -1.53
CA LYS A 236 -13.74 -12.76 -1.98
C LYS A 236 -12.64 -11.69 -1.88
N GLU A 237 -12.93 -10.45 -2.28
CA GLU A 237 -11.97 -9.35 -2.18
C GLU A 237 -11.61 -9.01 -0.73
N ASN A 238 -12.51 -9.26 0.23
CA ASN A 238 -12.30 -9.06 1.66
C ASN A 238 -11.81 -10.34 2.39
N GLU A 239 -11.56 -11.45 1.68
CA GLU A 239 -11.07 -12.70 2.29
C GLU A 239 -9.67 -12.50 2.87
N LYS A 240 -9.47 -12.95 4.11
CA LYS A 240 -8.15 -12.97 4.75
C LYS A 240 -7.34 -14.17 4.26
N TRP A 241 -6.97 -14.17 2.99
CA TRP A 241 -6.28 -15.25 2.28
C TRP A 241 -4.91 -15.63 2.88
N TRP A 242 -4.32 -14.77 3.71
CA TRP A 242 -3.03 -15.00 4.39
C TRP A 242 -3.15 -15.79 5.69
N ILE A 243 -4.36 -16.03 6.19
CA ILE A 243 -4.62 -16.87 7.36
C ILE A 243 -4.72 -18.32 6.88
N ASP A 244 -3.92 -19.20 7.48
CA ASP A 244 -3.98 -20.62 7.16
C ASP A 244 -5.36 -21.16 7.59
N LYS A 245 -6.03 -21.86 6.67
CA LYS A 245 -7.31 -22.52 6.97
C LYS A 245 -6.98 -23.78 7.79
N GLU A 246 -7.54 -23.86 9.00
CA GLU A 246 -7.47 -25.06 9.83
C GLU A 246 -8.13 -26.28 9.16
#